data_61ae632034895a1f3919a4f87001b2d0
#
_entry.id   61ae632034895a1f3919a4f87001b2d0
#
_cell.length_a   1.000
_cell.length_b   1.000
_cell.length_c   1.000
_cell.angle_alpha   90.00
_cell.angle_beta   90.00
_cell.angle_gamma   90.00
#
_symmetry.space_group_name_H-M   'P 1'
#
loop_
_entity.id
_entity.type
_entity.pdbx_description
1 polymer ?
#
loop_
_entity_poly.entity_id
_entity_poly.type
_entity_poly.pdbx_seq_one_letter_code
_entity_poly.pdbx_strand_id
1 'polypeptide(L)'
;MNYKKFWDEYSIWFTFGFMFLMMWAYTVPWLRDGIGQGMDAVFAPLIKTFGIPFFILIVILSAFTGLYSSIIQKYTIDYDKMAESQQRMKEFQTEYREATLSQDEKKIKKMDAKKDRVMKEQMELSQQQFKPMIYIMVISVPIFFWLWFRLSQIQTAITLPFYGMHNLQDPVIWVIPAWILWYMICSITLSQVIRKALNIGGL
;
A
#
# COMPACT_ATOMS: atom_id res chain seq x y z
N MET A 1 7.67 -26.46 -14.94
CA MET A 1 7.85 -25.63 -13.73
C MET A 1 6.56 -24.84 -13.52
N ASN A 2 5.86 -25.01 -12.39
CA ASN A 2 4.54 -24.39 -12.19
C ASN A 2 4.78 -22.95 -11.71
N TYR A 3 4.76 -21.99 -12.64
CA TYR A 3 5.03 -20.56 -12.39
C TYR A 3 4.19 -19.98 -11.25
N LYS A 4 2.95 -20.47 -11.07
CA LYS A 4 2.05 -20.03 -10.02
C LYS A 4 2.59 -20.40 -8.63
N LYS A 5 3.09 -21.66 -8.48
CA LYS A 5 3.67 -22.14 -7.22
C LYS A 5 4.96 -21.39 -6.86
N PHE A 6 5.78 -21.09 -7.86
CA PHE A 6 7.01 -20.32 -7.69
C PHE A 6 6.72 -18.90 -7.20
N TRP A 7 5.75 -18.21 -7.83
CA TRP A 7 5.32 -16.89 -7.38
C TRP A 7 4.71 -16.89 -5.97
N ASP A 8 3.95 -17.92 -5.62
CA ASP A 8 3.34 -18.04 -4.29
C ASP A 8 4.39 -18.19 -3.20
N GLU A 9 5.48 -18.92 -3.47
CA GLU A 9 6.54 -19.18 -2.50
C GLU A 9 7.53 -18.01 -2.36
N TYR A 10 7.88 -17.35 -3.46
CA TYR A 10 8.93 -16.33 -3.47
C TYR A 10 8.43 -14.88 -3.52
N SER A 11 7.12 -14.64 -3.63
CA SER A 11 6.54 -13.29 -3.73
C SER A 11 6.96 -12.36 -2.58
N ILE A 12 7.08 -12.89 -1.35
CA ILE A 12 7.53 -12.14 -0.18
C ILE A 12 8.98 -11.66 -0.37
N TRP A 13 9.86 -12.56 -0.74
CA TRP A 13 11.28 -12.25 -0.94
C TRP A 13 11.49 -11.24 -2.08
N PHE A 14 10.72 -11.39 -3.17
CA PHE A 14 10.72 -10.41 -4.25
C PHE A 14 10.20 -9.04 -3.79
N THR A 15 9.14 -9.00 -2.97
CA THR A 15 8.62 -7.74 -2.43
C THR A 15 9.65 -7.04 -1.57
N PHE A 16 10.26 -7.74 -0.61
CA PHE A 16 11.29 -7.16 0.25
C PHE A 16 12.54 -6.79 -0.55
N GLY A 17 13.01 -7.65 -1.45
CA GLY A 17 14.16 -7.36 -2.32
C GLY A 17 13.94 -6.12 -3.16
N PHE A 18 12.76 -5.98 -3.77
CA PHE A 18 12.39 -4.80 -4.54
C PHE A 18 12.27 -3.55 -3.66
N MET A 19 11.70 -3.67 -2.47
CA MET A 19 11.61 -2.57 -1.51
C MET A 19 13.00 -2.09 -1.09
N PHE A 20 13.92 -3.00 -0.75
CA PHE A 20 15.31 -2.65 -0.42
C PHE A 20 16.03 -2.02 -1.61
N LEU A 21 15.84 -2.54 -2.82
CA LEU A 21 16.42 -1.97 -4.03
C LEU A 21 15.93 -0.55 -4.27
N MET A 22 14.64 -0.29 -4.08
CA MET A 22 14.06 1.04 -4.24
C MET A 22 14.51 2.01 -3.13
N MET A 23 14.64 1.52 -1.89
CA MET A 23 15.19 2.32 -0.80
C MET A 23 16.67 2.67 -1.07
N TRP A 24 17.45 1.73 -1.60
CA TRP A 24 18.80 2.00 -2.05
C TRP A 24 18.84 2.99 -3.22
N ALA A 25 17.98 2.82 -4.23
CA ALA A 25 17.88 3.72 -5.36
C ALA A 25 17.53 5.17 -4.94
N TYR A 26 16.76 5.34 -3.88
CA TYR A 26 16.46 6.65 -3.29
C TYR A 26 17.72 7.34 -2.73
N THR A 27 18.66 6.58 -2.16
CA THR A 27 19.92 7.11 -1.61
C THR A 27 20.95 7.47 -2.68
N VAL A 28 20.77 7.01 -3.92
CA VAL A 28 21.68 7.23 -5.05
C VAL A 28 21.15 8.38 -5.92
N PRO A 29 21.72 9.62 -5.81
CA PRO A 29 21.13 10.80 -6.45
C PRO A 29 20.96 10.68 -7.97
N TRP A 30 21.98 10.17 -8.68
CA TRP A 30 21.92 10.07 -10.14
C TRP A 30 20.81 9.12 -10.62
N LEU A 31 20.54 8.05 -9.88
CA LEU A 31 19.49 7.07 -10.23
C LEU A 31 18.11 7.64 -9.94
N ARG A 32 17.93 8.21 -8.76
CA ARG A 32 16.69 8.87 -8.34
C ARG A 32 16.32 10.00 -9.31
N ASP A 33 17.26 10.89 -9.59
CA ASP A 33 17.03 12.05 -10.45
C ASP A 33 16.90 11.64 -11.90
N GLY A 34 17.62 10.60 -12.35
CA GLY A 34 17.47 10.02 -13.69
C GLY A 34 16.08 9.42 -13.93
N ILE A 35 15.54 8.67 -12.97
CA ILE A 35 14.16 8.16 -13.05
C ILE A 35 13.18 9.33 -13.03
N GLY A 36 13.39 10.32 -12.15
CA GLY A 36 12.58 11.53 -12.07
C GLY A 36 12.53 12.30 -13.38
N GLN A 37 13.67 12.50 -14.03
CA GLN A 37 13.76 13.16 -15.36
C GLN A 37 13.06 12.35 -16.45
N GLY A 38 13.24 11.02 -16.47
CA GLY A 38 12.56 10.16 -17.43
C GLY A 38 11.02 10.26 -17.31
N MET A 39 10.51 10.25 -16.08
CA MET A 39 9.09 10.45 -15.83
C MET A 39 8.62 11.87 -16.13
N ASP A 40 9.49 12.86 -16.02
CA ASP A 40 9.19 14.24 -16.33
C ASP A 40 8.87 14.44 -17.83
N ALA A 41 9.49 13.69 -18.72
CA ALA A 41 9.16 13.69 -20.13
C ALA A 41 7.70 13.31 -20.39
N VAL A 42 7.10 12.48 -19.52
CA VAL A 42 5.70 12.04 -19.62
C VAL A 42 4.75 13.03 -18.94
N PHE A 43 5.08 13.49 -17.74
CA PHE A 43 4.17 14.30 -16.92
C PHE A 43 4.33 15.81 -17.13
N ALA A 44 5.50 16.33 -17.53
CA ALA A 44 5.71 17.75 -17.75
C ALA A 44 4.79 18.36 -18.84
N PRO A 45 4.52 17.68 -19.96
CA PRO A 45 3.58 18.19 -20.96
C PRO A 45 2.18 18.40 -20.38
N LEU A 46 1.71 17.50 -19.52
CA LEU A 46 0.40 17.63 -18.87
C LEU A 46 0.32 18.90 -18.01
N ILE A 47 1.37 19.16 -17.22
CA ILE A 47 1.43 20.35 -16.36
C ILE A 47 1.48 21.62 -17.21
N LYS A 48 2.36 21.64 -18.21
CA LYS A 48 2.56 22.82 -19.06
C LYS A 48 1.35 23.13 -19.93
N THR A 49 0.69 22.09 -20.48
CA THR A 49 -0.45 22.26 -21.38
C THR A 49 -1.71 22.67 -20.64
N PHE A 50 -1.96 22.09 -19.46
CA PHE A 50 -3.19 22.34 -18.70
C PHE A 50 -3.04 23.38 -17.61
N GLY A 51 -1.82 23.87 -17.31
CA GLY A 51 -1.58 24.86 -16.26
C GLY A 51 -2.00 24.39 -14.85
N ILE A 52 -1.98 23.08 -14.61
CA ILE A 52 -2.51 22.48 -13.38
C ILE A 52 -1.60 22.85 -12.19
N PRO A 53 -2.13 23.47 -11.12
CA PRO A 53 -1.37 23.68 -9.91
C PRO A 53 -0.84 22.36 -9.32
N PHE A 54 0.38 22.38 -8.78
CA PHE A 54 1.07 21.17 -8.36
C PHE A 54 0.31 20.38 -7.28
N PHE A 55 -0.37 21.08 -6.35
CA PHE A 55 -1.16 20.40 -5.31
C PHE A 55 -2.38 19.65 -5.89
N ILE A 56 -2.98 20.14 -6.98
CA ILE A 56 -4.06 19.42 -7.70
C ILE A 56 -3.49 18.22 -8.46
N LEU A 57 -2.28 18.35 -9.00
CA LEU A 57 -1.60 17.24 -9.65
C LEU A 57 -1.37 16.08 -8.68
N ILE A 58 -0.99 16.37 -7.43
CA ILE A 58 -0.87 15.35 -6.37
C ILE A 58 -2.22 14.64 -6.15
N VAL A 59 -3.34 15.37 -6.15
CA VAL A 59 -4.69 14.76 -6.04
C VAL A 59 -4.99 13.83 -7.21
N ILE A 60 -4.69 14.26 -8.44
CA ILE A 60 -4.89 13.45 -9.65
C ILE A 60 -4.03 12.17 -9.60
N LEU A 61 -2.76 12.29 -9.24
CA LEU A 61 -1.86 11.14 -9.11
C LEU A 61 -2.29 10.19 -7.98
N SER A 62 -2.78 10.73 -6.86
CA SER A 62 -3.30 9.90 -5.78
C SER A 62 -4.60 9.18 -6.17
N ALA A 63 -5.47 9.81 -6.96
CA ALA A 63 -6.65 9.18 -7.53
C ALA A 63 -6.27 8.05 -8.51
N PHE A 64 -5.32 8.31 -9.39
CA PHE A 64 -4.79 7.32 -10.32
C PHE A 64 -4.16 6.14 -9.58
N THR A 65 -3.34 6.42 -8.56
CA THR A 65 -2.74 5.38 -7.70
C THR A 65 -3.80 4.56 -6.97
N GLY A 66 -4.82 5.22 -6.41
CA GLY A 66 -5.96 4.55 -5.77
C GLY A 66 -6.73 3.66 -6.73
N LEU A 67 -6.93 4.10 -7.97
CA LEU A 67 -7.65 3.35 -9.00
C LEU A 67 -6.91 2.08 -9.40
N TYR A 68 -5.67 2.20 -9.89
CA TYR A 68 -4.94 1.00 -10.33
C TYR A 68 -4.63 0.06 -9.18
N SER A 69 -4.32 0.59 -7.99
CA SER A 69 -4.11 -0.21 -6.78
C SER A 69 -5.35 -1.02 -6.43
N SER A 70 -6.54 -0.40 -6.47
CA SER A 70 -7.82 -1.07 -6.23
C SER A 70 -8.11 -2.15 -7.26
N ILE A 71 -7.84 -1.87 -8.54
CA ILE A 71 -7.99 -2.84 -9.63
C ILE A 71 -7.05 -4.04 -9.43
N ILE A 72 -5.76 -3.79 -9.17
CA ILE A 72 -4.78 -4.85 -8.92
C ILE A 72 -5.23 -5.73 -7.74
N GLN A 73 -5.65 -5.11 -6.63
CA GLN A 73 -6.13 -5.84 -5.46
C GLN A 73 -7.37 -6.67 -5.76
N LYS A 74 -8.34 -6.13 -6.54
CA LYS A 74 -9.55 -6.85 -6.94
C LYS A 74 -9.25 -8.17 -7.67
N TYR A 75 -8.24 -8.18 -8.54
CA TYR A 75 -7.88 -9.36 -9.31
C TYR A 75 -6.84 -10.27 -8.63
N THR A 76 -6.17 -9.79 -7.59
CA THR A 76 -5.08 -10.53 -6.95
C THR A 76 -5.46 -11.09 -5.59
N ILE A 77 -6.38 -10.46 -4.86
CA ILE A 77 -6.81 -10.86 -3.52
C ILE A 77 -8.13 -11.61 -3.60
N ASP A 78 -8.18 -12.78 -2.99
CA ASP A 78 -9.39 -13.56 -2.80
C ASP A 78 -10.07 -13.09 -1.49
N TYR A 79 -10.97 -12.11 -1.62
CA TYR A 79 -11.65 -11.52 -0.47
C TYR A 79 -12.59 -12.49 0.24
N ASP A 80 -13.19 -13.45 -0.49
CA ASP A 80 -14.10 -14.44 0.10
C ASP A 80 -13.32 -15.38 1.01
N LYS A 81 -12.18 -15.92 0.54
CA LYS A 81 -11.30 -16.74 1.40
C LYS A 81 -10.75 -15.96 2.59
N MET A 82 -10.46 -14.67 2.39
CA MET A 82 -9.98 -13.82 3.49
C MET A 82 -11.08 -13.64 4.55
N ALA A 83 -12.33 -13.40 4.15
CA ALA A 83 -13.46 -13.27 5.05
C ALA A 83 -13.74 -14.58 5.82
N GLU A 84 -13.77 -15.73 5.12
CA GLU A 84 -13.92 -17.06 5.75
C GLU A 84 -12.84 -17.35 6.78
N SER A 85 -11.58 -17.03 6.46
CA SER A 85 -10.49 -17.28 7.39
C SER A 85 -10.54 -16.36 8.60
N GLN A 86 -10.91 -15.09 8.42
CA GLN A 86 -11.14 -14.18 9.54
C GLN A 86 -12.26 -14.67 10.46
N GLN A 87 -13.33 -15.21 9.88
CA GLN A 87 -14.42 -15.81 10.65
C GLN A 87 -13.94 -17.04 11.42
N ARG A 88 -13.24 -17.96 10.76
CA ARG A 88 -12.64 -19.14 11.43
C ARG A 88 -11.67 -18.75 12.55
N MET A 89 -10.89 -17.70 12.35
CA MET A 89 -10.00 -17.19 13.40
C MET A 89 -10.78 -16.65 14.60
N LYS A 90 -11.87 -15.91 14.37
CA LYS A 90 -12.74 -15.42 15.46
C LYS A 90 -13.40 -16.57 16.23
N GLU A 91 -13.92 -17.56 15.51
CA GLU A 91 -14.51 -18.76 16.11
C GLU A 91 -13.48 -19.52 16.95
N PHE A 92 -12.29 -19.73 16.39
CA PHE A 92 -11.19 -20.37 17.11
C PHE A 92 -10.79 -19.59 18.38
N GLN A 93 -10.68 -18.26 18.31
CA GLN A 93 -10.35 -17.42 19.47
C GLN A 93 -11.43 -17.50 20.54
N THR A 94 -12.71 -17.56 20.15
CA THR A 94 -13.84 -17.70 21.07
C THR A 94 -13.83 -19.07 21.75
N GLU A 95 -13.71 -20.15 20.97
CA GLU A 95 -13.63 -21.53 21.48
C GLU A 95 -12.41 -21.72 22.42
N TYR A 96 -11.26 -21.16 22.04
CA TYR A 96 -10.05 -21.23 22.86
C TYR A 96 -10.20 -20.49 24.19
N ARG A 97 -10.80 -19.29 24.15
CA ARG A 97 -11.10 -18.51 25.36
C ARG A 97 -12.06 -19.25 26.30
N GLU A 98 -13.14 -19.84 25.76
CA GLU A 98 -14.10 -20.64 26.56
C GLU A 98 -13.44 -21.87 27.16
N ALA A 99 -12.60 -22.58 26.38
CA ALA A 99 -11.85 -23.72 26.89
C ALA A 99 -10.92 -23.34 28.06
N THR A 100 -10.26 -22.19 27.92
CA THR A 100 -9.35 -21.67 28.96
C THR A 100 -10.12 -21.25 30.24
N LEU A 101 -11.26 -20.59 30.08
CA LEU A 101 -12.10 -20.16 31.21
C LEU A 101 -12.74 -21.32 31.94
N SER A 102 -13.11 -22.39 31.22
CA SER A 102 -13.68 -23.61 31.81
C SER A 102 -12.64 -24.53 32.43
N GLN A 103 -11.36 -24.25 32.32
CA GLN A 103 -10.23 -25.05 32.81
C GLN A 103 -10.29 -26.54 32.34
N ASP A 104 -10.92 -26.78 31.17
CA ASP A 104 -11.05 -28.12 30.62
C ASP A 104 -9.78 -28.47 29.84
N GLU A 105 -8.86 -29.18 30.46
CA GLU A 105 -7.59 -29.60 29.86
C GLU A 105 -7.75 -30.38 28.54
N LYS A 106 -8.83 -31.15 28.39
CA LYS A 106 -9.08 -31.92 27.17
C LYS A 106 -9.45 -30.98 26.02
N LYS A 107 -10.27 -29.95 26.31
CA LYS A 107 -10.62 -28.92 25.31
C LYS A 107 -9.42 -28.07 24.93
N ILE A 108 -8.62 -27.67 25.92
CA ILE A 108 -7.39 -26.89 25.68
C ILE A 108 -6.44 -27.66 24.78
N LYS A 109 -6.13 -28.92 25.08
CA LYS A 109 -5.26 -29.75 24.21
C LYS A 109 -5.81 -29.91 22.77
N LYS A 110 -7.14 -30.04 22.62
CA LYS A 110 -7.77 -30.08 21.29
C LYS A 110 -7.61 -28.77 20.53
N MET A 111 -7.71 -27.63 21.22
CA MET A 111 -7.53 -26.32 20.62
C MET A 111 -6.07 -26.06 20.28
N ASP A 112 -5.12 -26.48 21.13
CA ASP A 112 -3.69 -26.37 20.82
C ASP A 112 -3.32 -27.17 19.56
N ALA A 113 -3.89 -28.37 19.37
CA ALA A 113 -3.69 -29.13 18.14
C ALA A 113 -4.27 -28.45 16.89
N LYS A 114 -5.34 -27.65 17.02
CA LYS A 114 -5.92 -26.85 15.93
C LYS A 114 -5.15 -25.56 15.66
N LYS A 115 -4.46 -25.01 16.65
CA LYS A 115 -3.79 -23.72 16.61
C LYS A 115 -2.81 -23.61 15.45
N ASP A 116 -1.94 -24.58 15.29
CA ASP A 116 -0.92 -24.57 14.25
C ASP A 116 -1.53 -24.53 12.84
N ARG A 117 -2.63 -25.24 12.64
CA ARG A 117 -3.36 -25.25 11.38
C ARG A 117 -3.98 -23.89 11.09
N VAL A 118 -4.67 -23.30 12.07
CA VAL A 118 -5.33 -22.00 11.93
C VAL A 118 -4.28 -20.88 11.71
N MET A 119 -3.17 -20.94 12.44
CA MET A 119 -2.06 -20.01 12.26
C MET A 119 -1.41 -20.14 10.89
N LYS A 120 -1.27 -21.35 10.37
CA LYS A 120 -0.73 -21.59 9.02
C LYS A 120 -1.66 -21.04 7.96
N GLU A 121 -2.97 -21.29 8.05
CA GLU A 121 -3.97 -20.72 7.14
C GLU A 121 -3.93 -19.18 7.16
N GLN A 122 -3.81 -18.58 8.34
CA GLN A 122 -3.69 -17.12 8.49
C GLN A 122 -2.41 -16.59 7.82
N MET A 123 -1.30 -17.29 7.99
CA MET A 123 -0.02 -16.91 7.37
C MET A 123 -0.09 -17.00 5.84
N GLU A 124 -0.68 -18.07 5.29
CA GLU A 124 -0.86 -18.23 3.85
C GLU A 124 -1.72 -17.11 3.23
N LEU A 125 -2.76 -16.68 3.95
CA LEU A 125 -3.59 -15.56 3.50
C LEU A 125 -2.87 -14.21 3.61
N SER A 126 -2.12 -14.00 4.68
CA SER A 126 -1.27 -12.81 4.80
C SER A 126 -0.26 -12.73 3.65
N GLN A 127 0.31 -13.86 3.25
CA GLN A 127 1.24 -13.92 2.12
C GLN A 127 0.59 -13.50 0.80
N GLN A 128 -0.70 -13.80 0.58
CA GLN A 128 -1.41 -13.38 -0.62
C GLN A 128 -1.52 -11.86 -0.76
N GLN A 129 -1.49 -11.12 0.36
CA GLN A 129 -1.52 -9.66 0.35
C GLN A 129 -0.22 -9.02 -0.17
N PHE A 130 0.90 -9.74 -0.16
CA PHE A 130 2.17 -9.24 -0.70
C PHE A 130 2.22 -9.23 -2.22
N LYS A 131 1.45 -10.08 -2.90
CA LYS A 131 1.43 -10.15 -4.38
C LYS A 131 1.02 -8.84 -5.04
N PRO A 132 -0.14 -8.23 -4.69
CA PRO A 132 -0.53 -6.95 -5.26
C PRO A 132 0.47 -5.84 -4.93
N MET A 133 1.14 -5.94 -3.77
CA MET A 133 2.05 -4.92 -3.30
C MET A 133 3.23 -4.70 -4.26
N ILE A 134 3.78 -5.78 -4.84
CA ILE A 134 4.86 -5.67 -5.84
C ILE A 134 4.40 -4.86 -7.06
N TYR A 135 3.25 -5.21 -7.62
CA TYR A 135 2.72 -4.52 -8.81
C TYR A 135 2.43 -3.04 -8.53
N ILE A 136 1.86 -2.76 -7.35
CA ILE A 136 1.60 -1.38 -6.94
C ILE A 136 2.91 -0.61 -6.78
N MET A 137 3.94 -1.19 -6.16
CA MET A 137 5.23 -0.55 -5.96
C MET A 137 5.96 -0.24 -7.27
N VAL A 138 5.95 -1.16 -8.23
CA VAL A 138 6.59 -0.97 -9.54
C VAL A 138 6.06 0.28 -10.25
N ILE A 139 4.78 0.56 -10.12
CA ILE A 139 4.14 1.73 -10.73
C ILE A 139 4.29 2.98 -9.86
N SER A 140 4.11 2.84 -8.54
CA SER A 140 4.11 3.98 -7.62
C SER A 140 5.49 4.60 -7.42
N VAL A 141 6.55 3.79 -7.33
CA VAL A 141 7.89 4.29 -6.99
C VAL A 141 8.44 5.27 -8.03
N PRO A 142 8.35 5.04 -9.35
CA PRO A 142 8.74 6.03 -10.34
C PRO A 142 7.96 7.34 -10.22
N ILE A 143 6.66 7.27 -9.88
CA ILE A 143 5.82 8.46 -9.66
C ILE A 143 6.34 9.26 -8.45
N PHE A 144 6.70 8.59 -7.35
CA PHE A 144 7.27 9.25 -6.16
C PHE A 144 8.63 9.89 -6.45
N PHE A 145 9.50 9.23 -7.23
CA PHE A 145 10.78 9.81 -7.63
C PHE A 145 10.58 11.05 -8.51
N TRP A 146 9.60 11.02 -9.40
CA TRP A 146 9.25 12.19 -10.20
C TRP A 146 8.66 13.32 -9.34
N LEU A 147 7.76 13.03 -8.41
CA LEU A 147 7.22 14.03 -7.47
C LEU A 147 8.35 14.68 -6.68
N TRP A 148 9.30 13.89 -6.17
CA TRP A 148 10.47 14.41 -5.47
C TRP A 148 11.31 15.31 -6.37
N PHE A 149 11.62 14.85 -7.59
CA PHE A 149 12.40 15.60 -8.58
C PHE A 149 11.74 16.95 -8.91
N ARG A 150 10.43 16.95 -9.16
CA ARG A 150 9.69 18.18 -9.44
C ARG A 150 9.60 19.11 -8.25
N LEU A 151 9.32 18.59 -7.08
CA LEU A 151 9.26 19.39 -5.86
C LEU A 151 10.57 20.10 -5.55
N SER A 152 11.72 19.50 -5.87
CA SER A 152 13.01 20.16 -5.68
C SER A 152 13.19 21.41 -6.54
N GLN A 153 12.37 21.58 -7.58
CA GLN A 153 12.43 22.71 -8.53
C GLN A 153 11.34 23.76 -8.30
N ILE A 154 10.33 23.46 -7.46
CA ILE A 154 9.15 24.31 -7.29
C ILE A 154 8.99 24.66 -5.82
N GLN A 155 8.91 25.96 -5.51
CA GLN A 155 8.50 26.43 -4.20
C GLN A 155 6.99 26.68 -4.20
N THR A 156 6.22 25.68 -3.79
CA THR A 156 4.77 25.76 -3.72
C THR A 156 4.32 25.56 -2.28
N ALA A 157 3.56 26.52 -1.75
CA ALA A 157 2.95 26.41 -0.44
C ALA A 157 1.54 25.80 -0.54
N ILE A 158 1.16 25.06 0.48
CA ILE A 158 -0.17 24.49 0.68
C ILE A 158 -0.65 24.79 2.10
N THR A 159 -1.94 25.03 2.25
CA THR A 159 -2.55 25.12 3.57
C THR A 159 -3.08 23.75 3.98
N LEU A 160 -2.43 23.15 4.96
CA LEU A 160 -2.83 21.85 5.49
C LEU A 160 -3.84 22.02 6.63
N PRO A 161 -4.85 21.13 6.73
CA PRO A 161 -5.74 21.10 7.88
C PRO A 161 -4.94 20.93 9.17
N PHE A 162 -5.22 21.77 10.18
CA PHE A 162 -4.59 21.78 11.51
C PHE A 162 -3.13 22.26 11.59
N TYR A 163 -2.41 22.38 10.46
CA TYR A 163 -0.98 22.77 10.44
C TYR A 163 -0.72 24.13 9.80
N GLY A 164 -1.71 24.73 9.13
CA GLY A 164 -1.53 26.03 8.47
C GLY A 164 -0.78 25.97 7.15
N MET A 165 -0.15 27.08 6.77
CA MET A 165 0.55 27.23 5.50
C MET A 165 1.99 26.71 5.62
N HIS A 166 2.35 25.73 4.78
CA HIS A 166 3.67 25.15 4.69
C HIS A 166 4.09 25.00 3.23
N ASN A 167 5.40 25.10 2.97
CA ASN A 167 5.90 24.65 1.67
C ASN A 167 5.75 23.14 1.58
N LEU A 168 5.50 22.65 0.38
CA LEU A 168 5.30 21.21 0.16
C LEU A 168 6.50 20.35 0.59
N GLN A 169 7.69 20.94 0.62
CA GLN A 169 8.92 20.24 1.05
C GLN A 169 9.18 20.29 2.55
N ASP A 170 8.52 21.21 3.27
CA ASP A 170 8.77 21.38 4.70
C ASP A 170 8.26 20.18 5.50
N PRO A 171 9.01 19.71 6.49
CA PRO A 171 8.54 18.67 7.38
C PRO A 171 7.43 19.21 8.26
N VAL A 172 6.29 18.51 8.30
CA VAL A 172 5.11 18.88 9.09
C VAL A 172 4.97 18.01 10.33
N ILE A 173 5.14 16.69 10.15
CA ILE A 173 5.12 15.74 11.24
C ILE A 173 6.46 15.03 11.26
N TRP A 174 7.29 15.36 12.26
CA TRP A 174 8.62 14.82 12.45
C TRP A 174 9.52 15.00 11.20
N VAL A 175 9.71 13.93 10.40
CA VAL A 175 10.49 13.96 9.16
C VAL A 175 9.65 13.88 7.90
N ILE A 176 8.30 13.85 8.03
CA ILE A 176 7.38 13.69 6.91
C ILE A 176 7.10 15.06 6.27
N PRO A 177 7.49 15.28 5.01
CA PRO A 177 7.21 16.53 4.33
C PRO A 177 5.72 16.69 4.00
N ALA A 178 5.27 17.94 3.88
CA ALA A 178 3.87 18.32 3.65
C ALA A 178 3.25 17.62 2.42
N TRP A 179 4.02 17.44 1.34
CA TRP A 179 3.52 16.79 0.13
C TRP A 179 3.17 15.31 0.32
N ILE A 180 3.95 14.57 1.15
CA ILE A 180 3.66 13.18 1.49
C ILE A 180 2.37 13.11 2.31
N LEU A 181 2.24 14.00 3.31
CA LEU A 181 1.03 14.08 4.13
C LEU A 181 -0.20 14.38 3.27
N TRP A 182 -0.09 15.35 2.35
CA TRP A 182 -1.15 15.69 1.41
C TRP A 182 -1.51 14.51 0.51
N TYR A 183 -0.51 13.85 -0.06
CA TYR A 183 -0.70 12.65 -0.87
C TYR A 183 -1.39 11.53 -0.08
N MET A 184 -1.00 11.28 1.17
CA MET A 184 -1.61 10.27 2.03
C MET A 184 -3.09 10.57 2.28
N ILE A 185 -3.44 11.80 2.66
CA ILE A 185 -4.83 12.22 2.90
C ILE A 185 -5.66 12.00 1.63
N CYS A 186 -5.20 12.49 0.50
CA CYS A 186 -5.88 12.32 -0.78
C CYS A 186 -6.01 10.84 -1.18
N SER A 187 -4.93 10.07 -1.05
CA SER A 187 -4.90 8.66 -1.44
C SER A 187 -5.84 7.81 -0.58
N ILE A 188 -5.86 8.01 0.75
CA ILE A 188 -6.75 7.28 1.65
C ILE A 188 -8.21 7.61 1.30
N THR A 189 -8.55 8.89 1.19
CA THR A 189 -9.92 9.33 0.92
C THR A 189 -10.41 8.81 -0.44
N LEU A 190 -9.60 9.02 -1.50
CA LEU A 190 -9.98 8.63 -2.85
C LEU A 190 -10.04 7.11 -3.02
N SER A 191 -9.11 6.37 -2.40
CA SER A 191 -9.14 4.90 -2.48
C SER A 191 -10.38 4.30 -1.82
N GLN A 192 -10.90 4.89 -0.73
CA GLN A 192 -12.15 4.43 -0.12
C GLN A 192 -13.36 4.65 -1.05
N VAL A 193 -13.42 5.84 -1.68
CA VAL A 193 -14.47 6.14 -2.67
C VAL A 193 -14.39 5.20 -3.86
N ILE A 194 -13.20 4.97 -4.41
CA ILE A 194 -12.96 4.09 -5.54
C ILE A 194 -13.33 2.64 -5.21
N ARG A 195 -12.91 2.12 -4.04
CA ARG A 195 -13.25 0.76 -3.59
C ARG A 195 -14.75 0.57 -3.47
N LYS A 196 -15.45 1.56 -2.89
CA LYS A 196 -16.91 1.51 -2.78
C LYS A 196 -17.58 1.54 -4.15
N ALA A 197 -17.12 2.41 -5.06
CA ALA A 197 -17.66 2.49 -6.44
C ALA A 197 -17.42 1.21 -7.25
N LEU A 198 -16.29 0.53 -7.03
CA LEU A 198 -15.93 -0.73 -7.70
C LEU A 198 -16.45 -1.99 -6.97
N ASN A 199 -17.15 -1.82 -5.84
CA ASN A 199 -17.63 -2.91 -4.97
C ASN A 199 -16.51 -3.90 -4.62
N ILE A 200 -15.40 -3.37 -4.10
CA ILE A 200 -14.22 -4.16 -3.72
C ILE A 200 -14.20 -4.32 -2.20
N GLY A 201 -14.09 -5.56 -1.72
CA GLY A 201 -13.90 -5.89 -0.30
C GLY A 201 -15.17 -6.04 0.50
N GLY A 202 -16.34 -6.17 -0.12
CA GLY A 202 -17.61 -6.46 0.57
C GLY A 202 -18.09 -5.36 1.53
N LEU A 203 -17.74 -4.09 1.25
CA LEU A 203 -18.19 -2.90 1.99
C LEU A 203 -19.53 -2.42 1.49
#